data_befe24f51f11b9da8b0af4e9a6a230f8
#
_entry.id   befe24f51f11b9da8b0af4e9a6a230f8
#
_cell.length_a   1.000
_cell.length_b   1.000
_cell.length_c   1.000
_cell.angle_alpha   90.00
_cell.angle_beta   90.00
_cell.angle_gamma   90.00
#
_symmetry.space_group_name_H-M   'P 1'
#
loop_
_entity.id
_entity.type
_entity.pdbx_description
1 polymer ?
#
loop_
_entity_poly.entity_id
_entity_poly.type
_entity_poly.pdbx_seq_one_letter_code
_entity_poly.pdbx_strand_id
1 'polypeptide(L)'
;MTDVRRVGAVAGVVAAALVLSGCGGGSDKTDAKKPSKGPAVTASVDEPDTAEPTAEPEETEPEYPPGPEGEIDEKADTEGWEYDSLYDSASDYVQDICDSLPDQTETASPAQWLAEAGFMEDDGAKILTFGVPKLCPKWTKTVKAAVSGTYERWISRGEFDVKAKPKPFRSGDDVQEIGPGTYQAKGKFSNCYWERTTQSGNIIANQFVTQARVLTVTLRVGDLFKNDGCGTFKPVG
;
A
#
# COMPACT_ATOMS: atom_id res chain seq x y z
N MET A 1 -0.95 -62.09 15.21
CA MET A 1 -1.95 -62.15 16.28
C MET A 1 -2.16 -60.75 16.75
N THR A 2 -3.23 -60.16 16.18
CA THR A 2 -4.32 -59.39 16.82
C THR A 2 -3.86 -58.14 17.57
N ASP A 3 -4.38 -56.98 17.36
CA ASP A 3 -5.78 -56.56 17.21
C ASP A 3 -5.88 -55.16 16.61
N VAL A 4 -6.86 -55.04 15.76
CA VAL A 4 -7.36 -53.80 15.16
C VAL A 4 -8.37 -53.20 16.13
N ARG A 5 -8.21 -51.90 16.50
CA ARG A 5 -9.34 -51.13 17.04
C ARG A 5 -9.53 -49.84 16.26
N ARG A 6 -10.59 -49.85 15.47
CA ARG A 6 -11.28 -48.70 14.90
C ARG A 6 -12.17 -48.07 15.97
N VAL A 7 -12.11 -46.74 16.07
CA VAL A 7 -13.17 -45.89 16.62
C VAL A 7 -12.89 -44.53 16.02
N GLY A 8 -13.70 -43.77 15.29
CA GLY A 8 -15.11 -43.60 15.27
C GLY A 8 -15.28 -42.13 14.88
N ALA A 9 -15.89 -41.89 13.72
CA ALA A 9 -16.17 -40.55 13.21
C ALA A 9 -17.22 -39.85 14.07
N VAL A 10 -17.02 -38.56 14.37
CA VAL A 10 -18.10 -37.65 14.78
C VAL A 10 -18.09 -36.45 13.87
N ALA A 11 -19.04 -36.44 12.96
CA ALA A 11 -19.39 -35.30 12.14
C ALA A 11 -20.26 -34.34 12.96
N GLY A 12 -19.75 -33.16 13.25
CA GLY A 12 -20.51 -32.06 13.84
C GLY A 12 -20.83 -31.02 12.76
N VAL A 13 -22.05 -31.03 12.27
CA VAL A 13 -22.59 -29.97 11.41
C VAL A 13 -23.08 -28.85 12.29
N VAL A 14 -22.44 -27.68 12.21
CA VAL A 14 -22.96 -26.43 12.78
C VAL A 14 -23.51 -25.58 11.66
N ALA A 15 -24.83 -25.53 11.58
CA ALA A 15 -25.54 -24.61 10.72
C ALA A 15 -25.60 -23.23 11.41
N ALA A 16 -24.96 -22.24 10.85
CA ALA A 16 -25.10 -20.85 11.25
C ALA A 16 -26.15 -20.17 10.35
N ALA A 17 -27.29 -19.83 10.97
CA ALA A 17 -28.35 -19.07 10.33
C ALA A 17 -27.97 -17.59 10.27
N LEU A 18 -27.88 -17.02 9.05
CA LEU A 18 -27.77 -15.59 8.79
C LEU A 18 -29.16 -14.94 8.84
N VAL A 19 -29.38 -14.09 9.80
CA VAL A 19 -30.57 -13.23 9.90
C VAL A 19 -30.27 -11.92 9.14
N LEU A 20 -30.85 -11.77 7.97
CA LEU A 20 -30.93 -10.51 7.24
C LEU A 20 -32.06 -9.67 7.83
N SER A 21 -31.75 -8.63 8.57
CA SER A 21 -32.71 -7.58 8.89
C SER A 21 -32.63 -6.47 7.86
N GLY A 22 -33.58 -6.49 6.94
CA GLY A 22 -33.88 -5.38 6.07
C GLY A 22 -34.57 -4.27 6.83
N CYS A 23 -34.19 -3.02 6.60
CA CYS A 23 -34.95 -1.85 6.99
C CYS A 23 -35.41 -1.14 5.72
N GLY A 24 -36.71 -1.22 5.48
CA GLY A 24 -37.47 -0.60 4.42
C GLY A 24 -37.64 0.90 4.67
N GLY A 25 -37.67 1.62 3.67
CA GLY A 25 -38.63 2.24 2.82
C GLY A 25 -39.48 3.28 3.47
N GLY A 26 -39.61 4.41 2.93
CA GLY A 26 -40.61 5.41 3.17
C GLY A 26 -40.73 6.30 1.95
N SER A 27 -41.64 5.92 1.08
CA SER A 27 -42.13 6.81 0.02
C SER A 27 -43.24 7.63 0.59
N ASP A 28 -43.16 8.96 0.50
CA ASP A 28 -44.31 9.83 0.59
C ASP A 28 -44.50 10.61 -0.70
N LYS A 29 -45.62 10.29 -1.36
CA LYS A 29 -46.25 11.06 -2.42
C LYS A 29 -47.22 12.04 -1.78
N THR A 30 -47.16 13.27 -2.15
CA THR A 30 -48.31 14.20 -2.10
C THR A 30 -48.21 15.16 -3.28
N ASP A 31 -48.99 14.91 -4.21
CA ASP A 31 -50.21 15.53 -4.72
C ASP A 31 -50.13 16.96 -5.25
N ALA A 32 -50.60 17.01 -6.47
CA ALA A 32 -50.79 18.08 -7.39
C ALA A 32 -51.73 19.18 -6.88
N LYS A 33 -51.49 20.43 -7.23
CA LYS A 33 -52.51 21.42 -7.49
C LYS A 33 -52.07 22.43 -8.56
N LYS A 34 -52.80 22.45 -9.64
CA LYS A 34 -52.90 23.44 -10.72
C LYS A 34 -54.32 23.98 -10.66
N PRO A 35 -54.73 25.06 -11.28
CA PRO A 35 -54.07 26.29 -11.82
C PRO A 35 -54.73 27.59 -11.35
N SER A 36 -54.15 28.76 -11.64
CA SER A 36 -54.93 30.01 -11.74
C SER A 36 -54.37 30.85 -12.90
N LYS A 37 -55.30 31.33 -13.72
CA LYS A 37 -55.11 32.15 -14.90
C LYS A 37 -55.10 33.64 -14.55
N GLY A 38 -54.21 34.40 -15.19
CA GLY A 38 -54.36 35.67 -15.85
C GLY A 38 -54.12 36.93 -15.00
N PRO A 39 -53.96 38.11 -15.58
CA PRO A 39 -54.07 38.47 -16.99
C PRO A 39 -52.82 39.15 -17.60
N ALA A 40 -52.90 39.38 -18.89
CA ALA A 40 -51.95 40.04 -19.78
C ALA A 40 -51.78 41.53 -19.44
N VAL A 41 -50.56 42.05 -19.51
CA VAL A 41 -50.25 43.48 -19.74
C VAL A 41 -49.06 43.59 -20.71
N THR A 42 -49.38 44.14 -21.85
CA THR A 42 -48.72 45.10 -22.71
C THR A 42 -47.17 45.05 -22.86
N ALA A 43 -46.81 44.91 -24.12
CA ALA A 43 -45.48 45.09 -24.67
C ALA A 43 -44.91 46.49 -24.37
N SER A 44 -43.64 46.52 -23.95
CA SER A 44 -42.73 47.63 -24.22
C SER A 44 -41.52 47.07 -24.95
N VAL A 45 -41.31 47.64 -26.12
CA VAL A 45 -40.13 47.49 -26.91
C VAL A 45 -39.06 48.36 -26.30
N ASP A 46 -38.01 47.78 -25.77
CA ASP A 46 -36.80 48.48 -25.37
C ASP A 46 -35.59 47.87 -26.10
N GLU A 47 -34.72 48.72 -26.45
CA GLU A 47 -33.55 48.67 -27.34
C GLU A 47 -32.62 47.47 -27.13
N PRO A 48 -31.80 47.11 -28.16
CA PRO A 48 -30.79 46.07 -28.03
C PRO A 48 -29.67 46.57 -27.12
N ASP A 49 -29.63 46.02 -25.91
CA ASP A 49 -28.49 46.14 -25.01
C ASP A 49 -27.29 45.44 -25.69
N THR A 50 -26.32 46.26 -26.08
CA THR A 50 -25.04 45.81 -26.60
C THR A 50 -24.35 45.05 -25.45
N ALA A 51 -24.43 43.73 -25.48
CA ALA A 51 -23.66 42.89 -24.55
C ALA A 51 -22.16 43.19 -24.81
N GLU A 52 -21.54 43.87 -23.86
CA GLU A 52 -20.08 43.90 -23.76
C GLU A 52 -19.55 42.47 -23.77
N PRO A 53 -18.50 42.18 -24.55
CA PRO A 53 -17.87 40.86 -24.52
C PRO A 53 -17.36 40.63 -23.08
N THR A 54 -18.00 39.68 -22.38
CA THR A 54 -17.48 39.13 -21.15
C THR A 54 -16.07 38.63 -21.47
N ALA A 55 -15.06 39.31 -20.93
CA ALA A 55 -13.69 38.84 -21.02
C ALA A 55 -13.66 37.39 -20.45
N GLU A 56 -13.20 36.44 -21.25
CA GLU A 56 -12.85 35.11 -20.75
C GLU A 56 -11.90 35.32 -19.59
N PRO A 57 -12.11 34.59 -18.45
CA PRO A 57 -11.15 34.63 -17.35
C PRO A 57 -9.78 34.23 -17.92
N GLU A 58 -8.81 35.14 -17.82
CA GLU A 58 -7.42 34.80 -18.07
C GLU A 58 -7.10 33.61 -17.16
N GLU A 59 -6.77 32.45 -17.73
CA GLU A 59 -6.20 31.35 -17.00
C GLU A 59 -4.88 31.85 -16.38
N THR A 60 -4.93 32.17 -15.09
CA THR A 60 -3.75 32.51 -14.32
C THR A 60 -2.91 31.25 -14.23
N GLU A 61 -1.71 31.26 -14.83
CA GLU A 61 -0.74 30.19 -14.65
C GLU A 61 -0.52 29.94 -13.15
N PRO A 62 -0.46 28.67 -12.70
CA PRO A 62 -0.24 28.38 -11.29
C PRO A 62 1.08 28.99 -10.82
N GLU A 63 1.06 29.73 -9.72
CA GLU A 63 2.25 30.32 -9.12
C GLU A 63 2.86 29.34 -8.11
N TYR A 64 4.02 28.79 -8.43
CA TYR A 64 4.74 27.86 -7.57
C TYR A 64 5.64 28.64 -6.59
N PRO A 65 5.80 28.17 -5.34
CA PRO A 65 6.73 28.78 -4.39
C PRO A 65 8.16 28.68 -4.92
N PRO A 66 9.05 29.67 -4.60
CA PRO A 66 10.44 29.58 -4.98
C PRO A 66 11.15 28.49 -4.16
N GLY A 67 11.99 27.69 -4.84
CA GLY A 67 12.81 26.67 -4.18
C GLY A 67 12.52 25.24 -4.64
N PRO A 68 13.12 24.26 -3.93
CA PRO A 68 13.00 22.84 -4.32
C PRO A 68 11.57 22.33 -4.36
N GLU A 69 10.73 22.79 -3.46
CA GLU A 69 9.31 22.42 -3.37
C GLU A 69 8.56 22.85 -4.65
N GLY A 70 8.66 24.13 -5.00
CA GLY A 70 8.01 24.64 -6.21
C GLY A 70 8.55 24.02 -7.50
N GLU A 71 9.85 23.71 -7.57
CA GLU A 71 10.42 22.98 -8.71
C GLU A 71 9.82 21.57 -8.86
N ILE A 72 9.45 20.91 -7.73
CA ILE A 72 8.81 19.60 -7.74
C ILE A 72 7.37 19.73 -8.20
N ASP A 73 6.64 20.71 -7.68
CA ASP A 73 5.22 20.92 -8.00
C ASP A 73 5.06 21.34 -9.45
N GLU A 74 5.84 22.32 -9.94
CA GLU A 74 5.87 22.73 -11.35
C GLU A 74 6.16 21.56 -12.29
N LYS A 75 7.14 20.71 -11.88
CA LYS A 75 7.49 19.53 -12.67
C LYS A 75 6.37 18.51 -12.71
N ALA A 76 5.73 18.24 -11.57
CA ALA A 76 4.61 17.31 -11.49
C ALA A 76 3.44 17.77 -12.35
N ASP A 77 3.06 19.03 -12.27
CA ASP A 77 1.97 19.62 -13.06
C ASP A 77 2.30 19.62 -14.56
N THR A 78 3.53 20.04 -14.93
CA THR A 78 3.95 20.07 -16.35
C THR A 78 3.94 18.68 -16.99
N GLU A 79 4.32 17.65 -16.25
CA GLU A 79 4.36 16.27 -16.73
C GLU A 79 3.04 15.53 -16.51
N GLY A 80 2.07 16.14 -15.81
CA GLY A 80 0.80 15.52 -15.42
C GLY A 80 0.98 14.30 -14.53
N TRP A 81 1.91 14.35 -13.57
CA TRP A 81 2.16 13.23 -12.66
C TRP A 81 1.04 13.11 -11.62
N GLU A 82 0.56 11.90 -11.45
CA GLU A 82 -0.46 11.56 -10.46
C GLU A 82 0.19 11.08 -9.15
N TYR A 83 -0.35 11.54 -8.02
CA TYR A 83 0.03 11.12 -6.67
C TYR A 83 -1.21 11.02 -5.78
N ASP A 84 -1.05 10.43 -4.58
CA ASP A 84 -2.16 10.23 -3.66
C ASP A 84 -2.81 11.56 -3.28
N SER A 85 -4.12 11.64 -3.45
CA SER A 85 -4.96 12.81 -3.17
C SER A 85 -5.01 13.22 -1.68
N LEU A 86 -4.35 12.50 -0.80
CA LEU A 86 -4.15 12.89 0.60
C LEU A 86 -3.13 14.02 0.75
N TYR A 87 -2.33 14.30 -0.28
CA TYR A 87 -1.33 15.36 -0.29
C TYR A 87 -1.81 16.54 -1.12
N ASP A 88 -1.54 17.74 -0.62
CA ASP A 88 -1.93 18.98 -1.28
C ASP A 88 -1.03 19.30 -2.50
N SER A 89 0.21 18.77 -2.50
CA SER A 89 1.19 18.96 -3.58
C SER A 89 2.11 17.75 -3.74
N ALA A 90 2.82 17.69 -4.87
CA ALA A 90 3.85 16.67 -5.10
C ALA A 90 5.04 16.84 -4.14
N SER A 91 5.37 18.06 -3.77
CA SER A 91 6.42 18.35 -2.80
C SER A 91 6.05 17.89 -1.40
N ASP A 92 4.80 18.05 -0.97
CA ASP A 92 4.28 17.53 0.31
C ASP A 92 4.36 16.01 0.36
N TYR A 93 3.99 15.33 -0.74
CA TYR A 93 4.15 13.89 -0.87
C TYR A 93 5.61 13.46 -0.69
N VAL A 94 6.56 14.13 -1.33
CA VAL A 94 7.99 13.84 -1.18
C VAL A 94 8.47 14.10 0.25
N GLN A 95 8.04 15.21 0.86
CA GLN A 95 8.46 15.60 2.21
C GLN A 95 7.99 14.59 3.25
N ASP A 96 6.72 14.16 3.19
CA ASP A 96 6.17 13.17 4.11
C ASP A 96 6.95 11.85 4.06
N ILE A 97 7.31 11.40 2.85
CA ILE A 97 8.14 10.20 2.67
C ILE A 97 9.54 10.41 3.23
N CYS A 98 10.16 11.58 3.01
CA CYS A 98 11.48 11.92 3.57
C CYS A 98 11.48 11.85 5.10
N ASP A 99 10.42 12.30 5.73
CA ASP A 99 10.25 12.34 7.18
C ASP A 99 9.91 10.97 7.76
N SER A 100 9.16 10.16 7.02
CA SER A 100 8.77 8.80 7.43
C SER A 100 9.89 7.76 7.31
N LEU A 101 10.80 7.91 6.33
CA LEU A 101 11.86 6.92 6.06
C LEU A 101 12.73 6.52 7.26
N PRO A 102 13.14 7.43 8.19
CA PRO A 102 13.95 7.05 9.35
C PRO A 102 13.26 6.06 10.28
N ASP A 103 11.92 6.12 10.39
CA ASP A 103 11.14 5.38 11.36
C ASP A 103 10.67 4.02 10.84
N GLN A 104 10.81 3.76 9.52
CA GLN A 104 10.32 2.53 8.87
C GLN A 104 11.32 1.36 8.89
N THR A 105 12.21 1.31 9.88
CA THR A 105 13.33 0.34 9.91
C THR A 105 13.14 -0.83 10.87
N GLU A 106 11.95 -1.06 11.37
CA GLU A 106 11.68 -2.18 12.27
C GLU A 106 11.38 -3.49 11.52
N THR A 107 10.55 -3.43 10.49
CA THR A 107 10.02 -4.62 9.79
C THR A 107 10.49 -4.76 8.36
N ALA A 108 10.97 -3.69 7.74
CA ALA A 108 11.46 -3.65 6.37
C ALA A 108 12.73 -2.81 6.26
N SER A 109 13.56 -3.03 5.24
CA SER A 109 14.60 -2.07 4.90
C SER A 109 13.94 -0.80 4.32
N PRO A 110 14.58 0.39 4.42
CA PRO A 110 13.97 1.62 3.89
C PRO A 110 13.58 1.53 2.41
N ALA A 111 14.40 0.87 1.60
CA ALA A 111 14.10 0.68 0.18
C ALA A 111 12.99 -0.36 -0.06
N GLN A 112 12.92 -1.40 0.77
CA GLN A 112 11.83 -2.37 0.76
C GLN A 112 10.50 -1.68 1.12
N TRP A 113 10.49 -0.87 2.17
CA TRP A 113 9.31 -0.12 2.56
C TRP A 113 8.79 0.77 1.42
N LEU A 114 9.67 1.56 0.79
CA LEU A 114 9.29 2.38 -0.37
C LEU A 114 8.70 1.56 -1.52
N ALA A 115 9.30 0.39 -1.82
CA ALA A 115 8.89 -0.43 -2.95
C ALA A 115 7.58 -1.19 -2.72
N GLU A 116 7.25 -1.51 -1.46
CA GLU A 116 6.19 -2.45 -1.09
C GLU A 116 5.00 -1.77 -0.39
N ALA A 117 5.11 -0.50 0.02
CA ALA A 117 4.03 0.25 0.67
C ALA A 117 3.17 1.11 -0.29
N GLY A 118 3.29 0.91 -1.60
CA GLY A 118 2.47 1.60 -2.59
C GLY A 118 3.05 2.92 -3.11
N PHE A 119 4.11 3.46 -2.51
CA PHE A 119 4.69 4.75 -2.91
C PHE A 119 5.34 4.78 -4.30
N MET A 120 5.49 3.63 -4.95
CA MET A 120 6.03 3.52 -6.30
C MET A 120 4.95 3.31 -7.37
N GLU A 121 3.70 3.29 -6.97
CA GLU A 121 2.56 3.14 -7.87
C GLU A 121 2.29 4.45 -8.62
N ASP A 122 1.54 4.38 -9.69
CA ASP A 122 1.25 5.50 -10.59
C ASP A 122 2.54 6.25 -10.99
N ASP A 123 2.63 7.54 -10.74
CA ASP A 123 3.81 8.33 -11.00
C ASP A 123 4.70 8.56 -9.77
N GLY A 124 4.39 7.93 -8.63
CA GLY A 124 5.12 8.08 -7.39
C GLY A 124 6.62 7.80 -7.51
N ALA A 125 7.01 6.77 -8.29
CA ALA A 125 8.42 6.49 -8.57
C ALA A 125 9.13 7.65 -9.31
N LYS A 126 8.44 8.36 -10.21
CA LYS A 126 8.98 9.52 -10.94
C LYS A 126 9.14 10.71 -10.00
N ILE A 127 8.09 11.01 -9.23
CA ILE A 127 8.07 12.10 -8.25
C ILE A 127 9.19 11.92 -7.23
N LEU A 128 9.31 10.74 -6.64
CA LEU A 128 10.35 10.43 -5.64
C LEU A 128 11.76 10.46 -6.25
N THR A 129 11.93 9.97 -7.48
CA THR A 129 13.23 10.03 -8.17
C THR A 129 13.67 11.47 -8.43
N PHE A 130 12.74 12.38 -8.72
CA PHE A 130 13.01 13.79 -8.96
C PHE A 130 13.12 14.59 -7.67
N GLY A 131 12.21 14.40 -6.71
CA GLY A 131 12.05 15.22 -5.52
C GLY A 131 13.00 14.87 -4.38
N VAL A 132 13.22 13.57 -4.09
CA VAL A 132 14.07 13.15 -2.98
C VAL A 132 15.51 13.68 -3.04
N PRO A 133 16.17 13.74 -4.23
CA PRO A 133 17.49 14.40 -4.32
C PRO A 133 17.49 15.88 -3.93
N LYS A 134 16.35 16.56 -4.04
CA LYS A 134 16.18 17.98 -3.75
C LYS A 134 15.87 18.24 -2.27
N LEU A 135 14.91 17.50 -1.69
CA LEU A 135 14.45 17.71 -0.33
C LEU A 135 15.24 16.91 0.70
N CYS A 136 15.61 15.67 0.40
CA CYS A 136 16.30 14.80 1.35
C CYS A 136 17.38 13.94 0.67
N PRO A 137 18.47 14.53 0.17
CA PRO A 137 19.47 13.88 -0.68
C PRO A 137 20.12 12.63 -0.05
N LYS A 138 20.11 12.51 1.27
CA LYS A 138 20.59 11.32 1.99
C LYS A 138 19.86 10.02 1.56
N TRP A 139 18.61 10.12 1.09
CA TRP A 139 17.78 9.01 0.69
C TRP A 139 17.80 8.68 -0.82
N THR A 140 18.55 9.44 -1.61
CA THR A 140 18.64 9.25 -3.07
C THR A 140 19.00 7.81 -3.47
N LYS A 141 19.93 7.19 -2.75
CA LYS A 141 20.35 5.79 -3.01
C LYS A 141 19.22 4.80 -2.68
N THR A 142 18.47 5.09 -1.63
CA THR A 142 17.34 4.28 -1.17
C THR A 142 16.22 4.27 -2.22
N VAL A 143 15.86 5.45 -2.73
CA VAL A 143 14.86 5.56 -3.82
C VAL A 143 15.32 4.83 -5.07
N LYS A 144 16.58 4.99 -5.50
CA LYS A 144 17.12 4.26 -6.65
C LYS A 144 17.07 2.75 -6.47
N ALA A 145 17.37 2.25 -5.27
CA ALA A 145 17.28 0.83 -4.95
C ALA A 145 15.83 0.33 -5.01
N ALA A 146 14.89 1.08 -4.45
CA ALA A 146 13.46 0.76 -4.47
C ALA A 146 12.93 0.69 -5.91
N VAL A 147 13.19 1.72 -6.72
CA VAL A 147 12.76 1.79 -8.13
C VAL A 147 13.35 0.66 -8.97
N SER A 148 14.61 0.30 -8.74
CA SER A 148 15.26 -0.80 -9.48
C SER A 148 14.84 -2.19 -9.02
N GLY A 149 14.13 -2.32 -7.89
CA GLY A 149 13.80 -3.58 -7.25
C GLY A 149 15.01 -4.32 -6.65
N THR A 150 16.18 -3.66 -6.59
CA THR A 150 17.42 -4.22 -6.07
C THR A 150 17.71 -3.66 -4.69
N TYR A 151 17.16 -4.28 -3.68
CA TYR A 151 17.31 -3.86 -2.29
C TYR A 151 17.37 -5.06 -1.34
N GLU A 152 17.88 -4.81 -0.15
CA GLU A 152 17.89 -5.76 0.95
C GLU A 152 16.47 -6.02 1.43
N ARG A 153 16.03 -7.29 1.41
CA ARG A 153 14.71 -7.69 1.88
C ARG A 153 14.82 -8.27 3.28
N TRP A 154 14.06 -7.70 4.20
CA TRP A 154 13.91 -8.23 5.54
C TRP A 154 12.64 -9.07 5.63
N ILE A 155 12.67 -10.08 6.49
CA ILE A 155 11.58 -11.01 6.65
C ILE A 155 10.88 -10.70 7.98
N SER A 156 9.74 -10.03 7.91
CA SER A 156 8.87 -9.78 9.05
C SER A 156 7.98 -11.00 9.33
N ARG A 157 6.92 -10.83 10.11
CA ARG A 157 5.94 -11.89 10.34
C ARG A 157 5.18 -12.19 9.04
N GLY A 158 5.04 -13.48 8.70
CA GLY A 158 4.31 -13.90 7.51
C GLY A 158 4.82 -15.19 6.89
N GLU A 159 4.35 -15.45 5.68
CA GLU A 159 4.74 -16.56 4.82
C GLU A 159 5.44 -16.02 3.56
N PHE A 160 6.50 -16.69 3.15
CA PHE A 160 7.40 -16.20 2.10
C PHE A 160 7.80 -17.32 1.16
N ASP A 161 7.80 -17.03 -0.13
CA ASP A 161 8.33 -17.91 -1.16
C ASP A 161 9.77 -17.52 -1.52
N VAL A 162 10.70 -18.45 -1.46
CA VAL A 162 12.12 -18.18 -1.70
C VAL A 162 12.43 -18.31 -3.19
N LYS A 163 12.61 -17.18 -3.86
CA LYS A 163 12.90 -17.08 -5.30
C LYS A 163 14.31 -16.59 -5.58
N ALA A 164 14.91 -17.09 -6.66
CA ALA A 164 16.22 -16.61 -7.10
C ALA A 164 16.21 -15.11 -7.49
N LYS A 165 15.07 -14.60 -7.94
CA LYS A 165 14.82 -13.19 -8.29
C LYS A 165 13.47 -12.79 -7.72
N PRO A 166 13.40 -12.41 -6.44
CA PRO A 166 12.16 -12.06 -5.81
C PRO A 166 11.60 -10.75 -6.38
N LYS A 167 10.30 -10.70 -6.59
CA LYS A 167 9.59 -9.48 -6.99
C LYS A 167 9.25 -8.64 -5.75
N PRO A 168 9.09 -7.31 -5.87
CA PRO A 168 8.46 -6.50 -4.85
C PRO A 168 7.05 -7.02 -4.55
N PHE A 169 6.69 -7.05 -3.27
CA PHE A 169 5.32 -7.36 -2.85
C PHE A 169 4.37 -6.24 -3.31
N ARG A 170 3.21 -6.62 -3.80
CA ARG A 170 2.15 -5.68 -4.20
C ARG A 170 0.84 -6.06 -3.51
N SER A 171 -0.02 -5.07 -3.34
CA SER A 171 -1.38 -5.32 -2.85
C SER A 171 -2.09 -6.30 -3.77
N GLY A 172 -2.56 -7.41 -3.21
CA GLY A 172 -3.20 -8.51 -3.96
C GLY A 172 -2.29 -9.71 -4.24
N ASP A 173 -1.01 -9.65 -3.92
CA ASP A 173 -0.15 -10.83 -3.94
C ASP A 173 -0.50 -11.77 -2.76
N ASP A 174 -0.64 -13.08 -3.03
CA ASP A 174 -0.99 -14.06 -2.01
C ASP A 174 0.17 -14.31 -1.03
N VAL A 175 1.42 -14.29 -1.51
CA VAL A 175 2.61 -14.61 -0.74
C VAL A 175 3.76 -13.67 -1.13
N GLN A 176 4.47 -13.18 -0.13
CA GLN A 176 5.66 -12.35 -0.33
C GLN A 176 6.83 -13.19 -0.87
N GLU A 177 7.64 -12.61 -1.76
CA GLU A 177 8.84 -13.24 -2.28
C GLU A 177 10.11 -12.69 -1.63
N ILE A 178 11.05 -13.60 -1.28
CA ILE A 178 12.36 -13.24 -0.73
C ILE A 178 13.47 -13.96 -1.46
N GLY A 179 14.70 -13.45 -1.35
CA GLY A 179 15.88 -14.10 -1.91
C GLY A 179 16.40 -15.27 -1.06
N PRO A 180 17.16 -16.21 -1.66
CA PRO A 180 17.90 -17.19 -0.89
C PRO A 180 19.05 -16.51 -0.13
N GLY A 181 19.44 -17.08 1.01
CA GLY A 181 20.52 -16.53 1.82
C GLY A 181 20.43 -16.95 3.28
N THR A 182 21.35 -16.44 4.07
CA THR A 182 21.31 -16.59 5.52
C THR A 182 20.72 -15.34 6.14
N TYR A 183 19.75 -15.54 7.03
CA TYR A 183 19.01 -14.48 7.70
C TYR A 183 19.13 -14.64 9.20
N GLN A 184 19.17 -13.53 9.90
CA GLN A 184 19.28 -13.50 11.35
C GLN A 184 18.27 -12.55 11.98
N ALA A 185 17.51 -13.04 12.96
CA ALA A 185 16.71 -12.21 13.83
C ALA A 185 17.41 -12.06 15.19
N LYS A 186 17.39 -10.84 15.74
CA LYS A 186 17.97 -10.50 17.05
C LYS A 186 16.92 -9.89 17.95
N GLY A 187 16.88 -10.34 19.21
CA GLY A 187 15.93 -9.81 20.17
C GLY A 187 15.72 -10.77 21.34
N LYS A 188 14.66 -10.53 22.10
CA LYS A 188 14.14 -11.45 23.10
C LYS A 188 12.92 -12.12 22.48
N PHE A 189 13.02 -13.40 22.19
CA PHE A 189 11.94 -14.16 21.60
C PHE A 189 11.20 -14.96 22.67
N SER A 190 9.88 -14.86 22.65
CA SER A 190 8.97 -15.71 23.40
C SER A 190 7.81 -16.09 22.48
N ASN A 191 7.46 -17.37 22.43
CA ASN A 191 6.43 -17.88 21.53
C ASN A 191 6.74 -17.65 20.03
N CYS A 192 8.00 -17.70 19.66
CA CYS A 192 8.45 -17.61 18.27
C CYS A 192 8.37 -19.00 17.63
N TYR A 193 7.75 -19.08 16.47
CA TYR A 193 7.77 -20.26 15.62
C TYR A 193 8.24 -19.86 14.22
N TRP A 194 9.17 -20.64 13.67
CA TRP A 194 9.54 -20.56 12.27
C TRP A 194 9.58 -21.93 11.64
N GLU A 195 9.35 -21.98 10.36
CA GLU A 195 9.31 -23.22 9.58
C GLU A 195 9.80 -22.99 8.16
N ARG A 196 10.52 -24.00 7.63
CA ARG A 196 10.87 -24.14 6.22
C ARG A 196 10.21 -25.39 5.70
N THR A 197 9.51 -25.25 4.58
CA THR A 197 8.90 -26.39 3.87
C THR A 197 9.31 -26.40 2.40
N THR A 198 9.10 -27.53 1.76
CA THR A 198 9.13 -27.62 0.30
C THR A 198 7.85 -27.03 -0.27
N GLN A 199 7.81 -26.75 -1.58
CA GLN A 199 6.59 -26.35 -2.31
C GLN A 199 5.45 -27.39 -2.21
N SER A 200 5.76 -28.64 -1.88
CA SER A 200 4.76 -29.70 -1.62
C SER A 200 4.33 -29.81 -0.16
N GLY A 201 4.75 -28.87 0.70
CA GLY A 201 4.36 -28.82 2.12
C GLY A 201 5.16 -29.74 3.04
N ASN A 202 6.22 -30.43 2.57
CA ASN A 202 7.04 -31.24 3.47
C ASN A 202 7.96 -30.35 4.31
N ILE A 203 7.96 -30.55 5.64
CA ILE A 203 8.80 -29.79 6.56
C ILE A 203 10.27 -30.17 6.32
N ILE A 204 11.09 -29.15 6.02
CA ILE A 204 12.55 -29.28 5.92
C ILE A 204 13.20 -29.02 7.27
N ALA A 205 12.73 -27.99 7.98
CA ALA A 205 13.19 -27.61 9.31
C ALA A 205 12.15 -26.69 9.96
N ASN A 206 12.00 -26.82 11.27
CA ASN A 206 11.19 -25.90 12.06
C ASN A 206 11.76 -25.77 13.48
N GLN A 207 11.35 -24.73 14.18
CA GLN A 207 11.69 -24.56 15.58
C GLN A 207 10.64 -23.72 16.29
N PHE A 208 10.24 -24.18 17.47
CA PHE A 208 9.52 -23.37 18.44
C PHE A 208 10.52 -22.86 19.50
N VAL A 209 10.58 -21.55 19.67
CA VAL A 209 11.60 -20.90 20.49
C VAL A 209 10.92 -20.18 21.65
N THR A 210 11.23 -20.58 22.87
CA THR A 210 10.74 -19.96 24.10
C THR A 210 11.75 -19.00 24.72
N GLN A 211 13.03 -19.24 24.45
CA GLN A 211 14.13 -18.40 24.96
C GLN A 211 15.29 -18.42 23.96
N ALA A 212 15.49 -17.33 23.26
CA ALA A 212 16.69 -17.09 22.46
C ALA A 212 16.92 -15.57 22.34
N ARG A 213 18.14 -15.19 21.98
CA ARG A 213 18.50 -13.82 21.66
C ARG A 213 18.87 -13.62 20.19
N VAL A 214 19.20 -14.71 19.54
CA VAL A 214 19.61 -14.73 18.13
C VAL A 214 19.05 -16.00 17.49
N LEU A 215 18.40 -15.84 16.37
CA LEU A 215 17.95 -16.94 15.51
C LEU A 215 18.59 -16.76 14.13
N THR A 216 19.10 -17.85 13.58
CA THR A 216 19.69 -17.84 12.24
C THR A 216 19.03 -18.92 11.39
N VAL A 217 18.61 -18.57 10.19
CA VAL A 217 18.03 -19.49 9.22
C VAL A 217 18.71 -19.31 7.86
N THR A 218 18.99 -20.42 7.17
CA THR A 218 19.48 -20.40 5.79
C THR A 218 18.37 -20.86 4.87
N LEU A 219 17.98 -20.01 3.94
CA LEU A 219 16.90 -20.23 2.97
C LEU A 219 17.49 -20.54 1.59
N ARG A 220 16.84 -21.45 0.87
CA ARG A 220 17.25 -21.88 -0.47
C ARG A 220 16.13 -21.64 -1.45
N VAL A 221 16.46 -21.42 -2.70
CA VAL A 221 15.46 -21.31 -3.77
C VAL A 221 14.52 -22.52 -3.75
N GLY A 222 13.21 -22.24 -3.75
CA GLY A 222 12.17 -23.27 -3.68
C GLY A 222 11.71 -23.62 -2.27
N ASP A 223 12.31 -23.06 -1.21
CA ASP A 223 11.76 -23.15 0.13
C ASP A 223 10.49 -22.26 0.25
N LEU A 224 9.55 -22.69 1.06
CA LEU A 224 8.57 -21.81 1.69
C LEU A 224 9.04 -21.56 3.12
N PHE A 225 8.99 -20.31 3.55
CA PHE A 225 9.40 -19.91 4.90
C PHE A 225 8.26 -19.22 5.63
N LYS A 226 8.01 -19.66 6.85
CA LYS A 226 7.05 -19.05 7.75
C LYS A 226 7.76 -18.48 8.97
N ASN A 227 7.44 -17.25 9.30
CA ASN A 227 7.87 -16.56 10.51
C ASN A 227 6.66 -16.13 11.33
N ASP A 228 6.50 -16.70 12.52
CA ASP A 228 5.44 -16.33 13.45
C ASP A 228 6.05 -15.93 14.81
N GLY A 229 6.12 -14.62 15.05
CA GLY A 229 6.56 -14.05 16.32
C GLY A 229 8.07 -14.08 16.59
N CYS A 230 8.91 -14.37 15.58
CA CYS A 230 10.37 -14.38 15.73
C CYS A 230 11.05 -13.02 15.45
N GLY A 231 10.27 -11.94 15.41
CA GLY A 231 10.78 -10.62 15.03
C GLY A 231 11.16 -10.56 13.55
N THR A 232 12.05 -9.64 13.20
CA THR A 232 12.47 -9.40 11.82
C THR A 232 13.81 -10.08 11.55
N PHE A 233 13.83 -10.98 10.57
CA PHE A 233 15.06 -11.58 10.07
C PHE A 233 15.68 -10.66 9.01
N LYS A 234 16.93 -10.29 9.22
CA LYS A 234 17.72 -9.47 8.30
C LYS A 234 18.79 -10.34 7.64
N PRO A 235 19.13 -10.14 6.36
CA PRO A 235 20.20 -10.89 5.72
C PRO A 235 21.53 -10.64 6.43
N VAL A 236 22.33 -11.68 6.53
CA VAL A 236 23.71 -11.60 7.02
C VAL A 236 24.63 -11.96 5.86
N GLY A 237 25.45 -10.98 5.46
CA GLY A 237 26.46 -11.11 4.42
C GLY A 237 27.70 -11.86 4.92
#